data_f1bad5b9f2a5ca18e8f3f92147779dbc
#
_entry.id   f1bad5b9f2a5ca18e8f3f92147779dbc
#
_cell.length_a   1.000
_cell.length_b   1.000
_cell.length_c   1.000
_cell.angle_alpha   90.00
_cell.angle_beta   90.00
_cell.angle_gamma   90.00
#
_symmetry.space_group_name_H-M   'P 1'
#
loop_
_entity.id
_entity.type
_entity.pdbx_description
1 polymer ?
#
loop_
_entity_poly.entity_id
_entity_poly.type
_entity_poly.pdbx_seq_one_letter_code
_entity_poly.pdbx_strand_id
1 'polypeptide(L)'
;MQRIIKNNEVVDETWHLLPKDFNIDEISNCDDLIVPLQLWREHSRMLLARDGGLGVWLDADEEAEEIGEDVAKFQVIALNFPAFTDGRNYSNARLLRDRYGFKGELRAIGDVLRDQLFYMHRCGFDAFAIRADKDPYEALEGLKDFSVTYQAASDEPLPLFRRR
;
A
#
# COMPACT_ATOMS: atom_id res chain seq x y z
N MET A 1 -6.24 6.36 -18.29
CA MET A 1 -6.24 6.44 -16.82
C MET A 1 -5.85 5.08 -16.25
N GLN A 2 -4.91 5.07 -15.32
CA GLN A 2 -4.47 3.83 -14.69
C GLN A 2 -5.54 3.26 -13.78
N ARG A 3 -5.61 1.94 -13.68
CA ARG A 3 -6.54 1.25 -12.79
C ARG A 3 -5.78 0.43 -11.77
N ILE A 4 -6.36 0.33 -10.58
CA ILE A 4 -5.82 -0.48 -9.49
C ILE A 4 -6.89 -1.44 -8.99
N ILE A 5 -6.47 -2.45 -8.24
CA ILE A 5 -7.39 -3.32 -7.48
C ILE A 5 -7.48 -2.76 -6.07
N LYS A 6 -8.71 -2.55 -5.60
CA LYS A 6 -8.96 -2.07 -4.24
C LYS A 6 -10.21 -2.75 -3.71
N ASN A 7 -10.10 -3.37 -2.53
CA ASN A 7 -11.20 -4.08 -1.88
C ASN A 7 -11.84 -5.12 -2.81
N ASN A 8 -11.01 -5.86 -3.54
CA ASN A 8 -11.42 -6.91 -4.48
C ASN A 8 -12.18 -6.41 -5.70
N GLU A 9 -11.98 -5.15 -6.07
CA GLU A 9 -12.60 -4.54 -7.26
C GLU A 9 -11.55 -3.76 -8.05
N VAL A 10 -11.72 -3.70 -9.37
CA VAL A 10 -10.89 -2.84 -10.21
C VAL A 10 -11.51 -1.45 -10.22
N VAL A 11 -10.72 -0.46 -9.81
CA VAL A 11 -11.17 0.94 -9.74
C VAL A 11 -10.15 1.85 -10.43
N ASP A 12 -10.60 3.05 -10.80
CA ASP A 12 -9.70 4.05 -11.38
C ASP A 12 -8.77 4.62 -10.32
N GLU A 13 -7.50 4.83 -10.71
CA GLU A 13 -6.53 5.46 -9.82
C GLU A 13 -6.79 6.95 -9.72
N THR A 14 -6.95 7.44 -8.49
CA THR A 14 -7.19 8.87 -8.23
C THR A 14 -6.03 9.53 -7.48
N TRP A 15 -5.09 8.74 -6.97
CA TRP A 15 -3.94 9.25 -6.25
C TRP A 15 -2.75 9.44 -7.17
N HIS A 16 -1.92 10.43 -6.86
CA HIS A 16 -0.69 10.70 -7.61
C HIS A 16 0.52 10.24 -6.81
N LEU A 17 1.26 9.28 -7.33
CA LEU A 17 2.48 8.78 -6.71
C LEU A 17 3.65 9.66 -7.12
N LEU A 18 4.26 10.35 -6.15
CA LEU A 18 5.37 11.25 -6.42
C LEU A 18 6.71 10.51 -6.36
N PRO A 19 7.63 10.77 -7.29
CA PRO A 19 8.95 10.16 -7.26
C PRO A 19 9.84 10.72 -6.16
N LYS A 20 10.94 10.03 -5.85
CA LYS A 20 11.86 10.45 -4.80
C LYS A 20 12.51 11.81 -5.06
N ASP A 21 12.69 12.17 -6.33
CA ASP A 21 13.32 13.42 -6.75
C ASP A 21 12.32 14.54 -7.01
N PHE A 22 11.08 14.38 -6.57
CA PHE A 22 10.03 15.39 -6.77
C PHE A 22 10.40 16.70 -6.09
N ASN A 23 10.21 17.82 -6.84
CA ASN A 23 10.48 19.16 -6.31
C ASN A 23 9.28 19.62 -5.46
N ILE A 24 9.52 19.84 -4.17
CA ILE A 24 8.46 20.24 -3.24
C ILE A 24 7.80 21.56 -3.63
N ASP A 25 8.52 22.44 -4.32
CA ASP A 25 7.96 23.73 -4.76
C ASP A 25 6.87 23.58 -5.81
N GLU A 26 6.78 22.40 -6.44
CA GLU A 26 5.76 22.11 -7.47
C GLU A 26 4.56 21.35 -6.90
N ILE A 27 4.48 21.20 -5.58
CA ILE A 27 3.44 20.38 -4.97
C ILE A 27 2.05 21.01 -5.12
N SER A 28 1.07 20.16 -5.46
CA SER A 28 -0.34 20.58 -5.54
C SER A 28 -0.93 20.68 -4.14
N ASN A 29 -1.80 21.67 -3.92
CA ASN A 29 -2.50 21.84 -2.64
C ASN A 29 -3.76 20.98 -2.53
N CYS A 30 -4.37 20.61 -3.64
CA CYS A 30 -5.70 19.98 -3.63
C CYS A 30 -5.72 18.53 -4.12
N ASP A 31 -4.67 18.06 -4.77
CA ASP A 31 -4.62 16.69 -5.27
C ASP A 31 -4.30 15.70 -4.14
N ASP A 32 -4.77 14.47 -4.29
CA ASP A 32 -4.42 13.38 -3.40
C ASP A 32 -3.05 12.83 -3.78
N LEU A 33 -2.09 12.94 -2.89
CA LEU A 33 -0.69 12.63 -3.17
C LEU A 33 -0.16 11.53 -2.27
N ILE A 34 0.61 10.61 -2.86
CA ILE A 34 1.41 9.64 -2.12
C ILE A 34 2.87 10.05 -2.27
N VAL A 35 3.46 10.56 -1.20
CA VAL A 35 4.80 11.15 -1.23
C VAL A 35 5.84 10.14 -0.75
N PRO A 36 7.09 10.23 -1.25
CA PRO A 36 8.15 9.37 -0.72
C PRO A 36 8.48 9.72 0.72
N LEU A 37 8.99 8.74 1.46
CA LEU A 37 9.28 8.90 2.89
C LEU A 37 10.20 10.09 3.18
N GLN A 38 11.20 10.30 2.34
CA GLN A 38 12.14 11.41 2.52
C GLN A 38 11.42 12.77 2.47
N LEU A 39 10.50 12.92 1.51
CA LEU A 39 9.74 14.16 1.37
C LEU A 39 8.87 14.40 2.61
N TRP A 40 8.25 13.35 3.14
CA TRP A 40 7.48 13.43 4.38
C TRP A 40 8.34 13.89 5.55
N ARG A 41 9.52 13.32 5.71
CA ARG A 41 10.42 13.70 6.80
C ARG A 41 10.84 15.16 6.74
N GLU A 42 11.13 15.66 5.54
CA GLU A 42 11.63 17.01 5.37
C GLU A 42 10.54 18.07 5.41
N HIS A 43 9.32 17.73 5.02
CA HIS A 43 8.25 18.70 4.78
C HIS A 43 6.91 18.31 5.42
N SER A 44 6.94 17.60 6.54
CA SER A 44 5.72 17.05 7.15
C SER A 44 4.68 18.14 7.47
N ARG A 45 5.09 19.29 7.98
CA ARG A 45 4.16 20.37 8.32
C ARG A 45 3.45 20.91 7.08
N MET A 46 4.20 21.15 6.02
CA MET A 46 3.65 21.66 4.77
C MET A 46 2.67 20.64 4.16
N LEU A 47 3.06 19.37 4.19
CA LEU A 47 2.22 18.30 3.65
C LEU A 47 0.92 18.16 4.41
N LEU A 48 0.97 18.26 5.74
CA LEU A 48 -0.25 18.18 6.57
C LEU A 48 -1.17 19.38 6.42
N ALA A 49 -0.61 20.52 6.03
CA ALA A 49 -1.40 21.76 5.85
C ALA A 49 -2.17 21.80 4.53
N ARG A 50 -1.91 20.86 3.61
CA ARG A 50 -2.60 20.81 2.31
C ARG A 50 -4.05 20.40 2.49
N ASP A 51 -4.90 20.81 1.54
CA ASP A 51 -6.31 20.44 1.52
C ASP A 51 -6.55 19.03 0.97
N GLY A 52 -5.69 18.56 0.08
CA GLY A 52 -5.79 17.23 -0.52
C GLY A 52 -5.40 16.11 0.42
N GLY A 53 -5.72 14.89 0.04
CA GLY A 53 -5.34 13.70 0.79
C GLY A 53 -3.84 13.47 0.81
N LEU A 54 -3.36 12.79 1.84
CA LEU A 54 -1.94 12.51 2.04
C LEU A 54 -1.70 11.02 2.25
N GLY A 55 -0.80 10.47 1.45
CA GLY A 55 -0.25 9.15 1.64
C GLY A 55 1.27 9.21 1.61
N VAL A 56 1.90 8.13 2.01
CA VAL A 56 3.35 7.98 1.97
C VAL A 56 3.70 6.63 1.35
N TRP A 57 4.84 6.56 0.65
CA TRP A 57 5.30 5.27 0.16
C TRP A 57 6.72 4.97 0.66
N LEU A 58 6.94 3.70 0.97
CA LEU A 58 8.23 3.17 1.40
C LEU A 58 8.85 2.36 0.28
N ASP A 59 10.13 2.59 0.04
CA ASP A 59 10.91 1.74 -0.85
C ASP A 59 11.35 0.48 -0.08
N ALA A 60 11.93 -0.48 -0.81
CA ALA A 60 12.31 -1.77 -0.24
C ALA A 60 13.38 -1.68 0.85
N ASP A 61 14.19 -0.62 0.83
CA ASP A 61 15.25 -0.41 1.82
C ASP A 61 14.82 0.48 2.99
N GLU A 62 13.54 0.85 3.05
CA GLU A 62 12.99 1.69 4.12
C GLU A 62 12.17 0.85 5.08
N GLU A 63 12.08 1.29 6.34
CA GLU A 63 11.49 0.50 7.41
C GLU A 63 10.17 1.12 7.90
N ALA A 64 9.21 0.27 8.27
CA ALA A 64 7.93 0.73 8.83
C ALA A 64 8.13 1.55 10.10
N GLU A 65 9.14 1.24 10.90
CA GLU A 65 9.47 1.99 12.11
C GLU A 65 9.76 3.47 11.84
N GLU A 66 10.20 3.79 10.64
CA GLU A 66 10.49 5.18 10.27
C GLU A 66 9.24 6.05 10.17
N ILE A 67 8.08 5.43 9.96
CA ILE A 67 6.78 6.10 10.05
C ILE A 67 6.25 6.01 11.48
N GLY A 68 6.33 4.80 12.08
CA GLY A 68 5.93 4.57 13.45
C GLY A 68 4.51 5.00 13.73
N GLU A 69 4.33 5.82 14.74
CA GLU A 69 3.02 6.28 15.19
C GLU A 69 2.36 7.27 14.23
N ASP A 70 3.10 7.79 13.27
CA ASP A 70 2.56 8.74 12.29
C ASP A 70 1.60 8.08 11.28
N VAL A 71 1.42 6.76 11.36
CA VAL A 71 0.51 6.03 10.46
C VAL A 71 -0.90 6.65 10.42
N ALA A 72 -1.37 7.19 11.55
CA ALA A 72 -2.70 7.79 11.63
C ALA A 72 -2.84 9.06 10.79
N LYS A 73 -1.74 9.66 10.37
CA LYS A 73 -1.73 10.87 9.57
C LYS A 73 -1.94 10.61 8.08
N PHE A 74 -1.87 9.34 7.66
CA PHE A 74 -1.95 8.95 6.25
C PHE A 74 -3.25 8.23 5.95
N GLN A 75 -3.82 8.54 4.78
CA GLN A 75 -4.96 7.81 4.24
C GLN A 75 -4.51 6.59 3.46
N VAL A 76 -3.33 6.65 2.85
CA VAL A 76 -2.73 5.57 2.08
C VAL A 76 -1.27 5.40 2.49
N ILE A 77 -0.85 4.16 2.71
CA ILE A 77 0.58 3.83 2.81
C ILE A 77 0.85 2.82 1.70
N ALA A 78 1.77 3.17 0.80
CA ALA A 78 2.16 2.31 -0.31
C ALA A 78 3.53 1.71 -0.05
N LEU A 79 3.69 0.43 -0.37
CA LEU A 79 4.95 -0.28 -0.21
C LEU A 79 5.44 -0.74 -1.57
N ASN A 80 6.66 -0.36 -1.93
CA ASN A 80 7.22 -0.62 -3.26
C ASN A 80 7.92 -1.97 -3.30
N PHE A 81 7.62 -2.76 -4.33
CA PHE A 81 8.26 -4.02 -4.62
C PHE A 81 9.07 -3.86 -5.90
N PRO A 82 10.38 -3.49 -5.80
CA PRO A 82 11.19 -3.27 -7.01
C PRO A 82 11.46 -4.54 -7.79
N ALA A 83 11.38 -5.70 -7.11
CA ALA A 83 11.49 -7.01 -7.75
C ALA A 83 10.63 -7.99 -6.97
N PHE A 84 10.14 -9.03 -7.66
CA PHE A 84 9.25 -10.00 -7.02
C PHE A 84 9.95 -10.82 -5.91
N THR A 85 11.27 -10.86 -5.91
CA THR A 85 12.05 -11.60 -4.90
C THR A 85 12.30 -10.81 -3.62
N ASP A 86 11.98 -9.50 -3.61
CA ASP A 86 12.22 -8.67 -2.43
C ASP A 86 11.07 -8.83 -1.44
N GLY A 87 11.37 -9.41 -0.28
CA GLY A 87 10.36 -9.70 0.74
C GLY A 87 10.26 -8.69 1.88
N ARG A 88 11.07 -7.63 1.89
CA ARG A 88 11.10 -6.70 3.02
C ARG A 88 9.77 -6.01 3.28
N ASN A 89 9.06 -5.64 2.23
CA ASN A 89 7.81 -4.92 2.38
C ASN A 89 6.63 -5.82 2.78
N TYR A 90 6.77 -7.14 2.73
CA TYR A 90 5.80 -8.02 3.37
C TYR A 90 5.87 -7.88 4.90
N SER A 91 7.07 -7.82 5.45
CA SER A 91 7.26 -7.60 6.89
C SER A 91 6.80 -6.21 7.31
N ASN A 92 7.09 -5.19 6.51
CA ASN A 92 6.62 -3.83 6.77
C ASN A 92 5.08 -3.76 6.79
N ALA A 93 4.41 -4.47 5.88
CA ALA A 93 2.95 -4.52 5.86
C ALA A 93 2.38 -5.08 7.16
N ARG A 94 2.93 -6.19 7.63
CA ARG A 94 2.48 -6.79 8.89
C ARG A 94 2.72 -5.87 10.07
N LEU A 95 3.89 -5.21 10.14
CA LEU A 95 4.18 -4.27 11.21
C LEU A 95 3.19 -3.10 11.22
N LEU A 96 2.89 -2.55 10.03
CA LEU A 96 1.96 -1.43 9.93
C LEU A 96 0.56 -1.82 10.41
N ARG A 97 0.08 -3.00 10.04
CA ARG A 97 -1.24 -3.46 10.48
C ARG A 97 -1.27 -3.91 11.93
N ASP A 98 -0.32 -4.73 12.34
CA ASP A 98 -0.38 -5.42 13.63
C ASP A 98 0.22 -4.59 14.77
N ARG A 99 1.37 -3.95 14.53
CA ARG A 99 2.06 -3.20 15.58
C ARG A 99 1.60 -1.76 15.68
N TYR A 100 1.47 -1.08 14.54
CA TYR A 100 1.12 0.34 14.52
C TYR A 100 -0.36 0.58 14.31
N GLY A 101 -1.14 -0.46 14.03
CA GLY A 101 -2.59 -0.34 13.95
C GLY A 101 -3.11 0.48 12.78
N PHE A 102 -2.36 0.53 11.68
CA PHE A 102 -2.79 1.29 10.51
C PHE A 102 -4.09 0.71 9.94
N LYS A 103 -5.11 1.55 9.79
CA LYS A 103 -6.43 1.14 9.32
C LYS A 103 -6.81 1.71 7.97
N GLY A 104 -5.96 2.52 7.37
CA GLY A 104 -6.20 3.07 6.04
C GLY A 104 -5.86 2.08 4.93
N GLU A 105 -5.78 2.59 3.71
CA GLU A 105 -5.43 1.77 2.56
C GLU A 105 -3.95 1.41 2.58
N LEU A 106 -3.65 0.11 2.54
CA LEU A 106 -2.28 -0.38 2.41
C LEU A 106 -2.12 -0.90 0.98
N ARG A 107 -1.31 -0.21 0.20
CA ARG A 107 -1.21 -0.43 -1.24
C ARG A 107 0.13 -1.04 -1.63
N ALA A 108 0.10 -2.07 -2.47
CA ALA A 108 1.31 -2.63 -3.08
C ALA A 108 1.56 -1.95 -4.41
N ILE A 109 2.77 -1.46 -4.62
CA ILE A 109 3.17 -0.80 -5.87
C ILE A 109 4.47 -1.41 -6.40
N GLY A 110 4.81 -1.08 -7.64
CA GLY A 110 6.02 -1.58 -8.28
C GLY A 110 5.79 -2.84 -9.08
N ASP A 111 6.58 -3.86 -8.82
CA ASP A 111 6.52 -5.14 -9.56
C ASP A 111 5.46 -6.07 -8.96
N VAL A 112 4.21 -5.67 -9.06
CA VAL A 112 3.07 -6.40 -8.49
C VAL A 112 2.43 -7.27 -9.57
N LEU A 113 2.44 -8.58 -9.33
CA LEU A 113 1.96 -9.59 -10.28
C LEU A 113 0.88 -10.45 -9.66
N ARG A 114 0.05 -11.06 -10.52
CA ARG A 114 -1.07 -11.91 -10.11
C ARG A 114 -0.69 -12.96 -9.06
N ASP A 115 0.45 -13.61 -9.24
CA ASP A 115 0.86 -14.72 -8.37
C ASP A 115 1.14 -14.30 -6.93
N GLN A 116 1.33 -13.01 -6.69
CA GLN A 116 1.67 -12.47 -5.38
C GLN A 116 0.47 -11.93 -4.62
N LEU A 117 -0.65 -11.69 -5.29
CA LEU A 117 -1.77 -10.95 -4.71
C LEU A 117 -2.35 -11.62 -3.47
N PHE A 118 -2.54 -12.92 -3.53
CA PHE A 118 -3.10 -13.65 -2.38
C PHE A 118 -2.22 -13.53 -1.15
N TYR A 119 -0.91 -13.72 -1.31
CA TYR A 119 0.02 -13.58 -0.19
C TYR A 119 0.07 -12.14 0.32
N MET A 120 0.09 -11.16 -0.58
CA MET A 120 0.05 -9.75 -0.18
C MET A 120 -1.21 -9.44 0.60
N HIS A 121 -2.35 -9.92 0.15
CA HIS A 121 -3.62 -9.71 0.85
C HIS A 121 -3.54 -10.27 2.27
N ARG A 122 -2.96 -11.44 2.45
CA ARG A 122 -2.78 -12.03 3.77
C ARG A 122 -1.84 -11.24 4.66
N CYS A 123 -0.91 -10.48 4.08
CA CYS A 123 -0.01 -9.61 4.85
C CYS A 123 -0.66 -8.29 5.25
N GLY A 124 -1.88 -8.02 4.77
CA GLY A 124 -2.62 -6.83 5.15
C GLY A 124 -2.86 -5.82 4.03
N PHE A 125 -2.41 -6.10 2.81
CA PHE A 125 -2.67 -5.22 1.67
C PHE A 125 -4.13 -5.31 1.24
N ASP A 126 -4.74 -4.15 1.00
CA ASP A 126 -6.11 -4.08 0.47
C ASP A 126 -6.19 -3.37 -0.87
N ALA A 127 -5.06 -2.91 -1.41
CA ALA A 127 -5.00 -2.29 -2.72
C ALA A 127 -3.71 -2.72 -3.45
N PHE A 128 -3.81 -2.85 -4.77
CA PHE A 128 -2.71 -3.34 -5.60
C PHE A 128 -2.64 -2.55 -6.89
N ALA A 129 -1.51 -1.89 -7.13
CA ALA A 129 -1.22 -1.25 -8.40
C ALA A 129 -0.47 -2.26 -9.28
N ILE A 130 -1.21 -2.99 -10.11
CA ILE A 130 -0.65 -4.04 -10.96
C ILE A 130 0.32 -3.42 -11.97
N ARG A 131 1.39 -4.13 -12.31
CA ARG A 131 2.34 -3.69 -13.35
C ARG A 131 1.57 -3.21 -14.59
N ALA A 132 2.06 -2.12 -15.18
CA ALA A 132 1.38 -1.45 -16.29
C ALA A 132 1.18 -2.35 -17.52
N ASP A 133 2.05 -3.37 -17.69
CA ASP A 133 1.96 -4.31 -18.82
C ASP A 133 1.01 -5.49 -18.56
N LYS A 134 0.31 -5.50 -17.42
CA LYS A 134 -0.60 -6.59 -17.04
C LYS A 134 -2.03 -6.06 -16.89
N ASP A 135 -2.98 -6.97 -17.07
CA ASP A 135 -4.41 -6.68 -16.97
C ASP A 135 -4.86 -6.79 -15.51
N PRO A 136 -5.36 -5.71 -14.89
CA PRO A 136 -5.82 -5.78 -13.49
C PRO A 136 -7.04 -6.71 -13.32
N TYR A 137 -7.89 -6.85 -14.31
CA TYR A 137 -9.03 -7.76 -14.23
C TYR A 137 -8.58 -9.22 -14.17
N GLU A 138 -7.57 -9.59 -14.97
CA GLU A 138 -6.99 -10.92 -14.92
C GLU A 138 -6.32 -11.18 -13.58
N ALA A 139 -5.60 -10.19 -13.07
CA ALA A 139 -4.94 -10.30 -11.76
C ALA A 139 -5.96 -10.48 -10.63
N LEU A 140 -7.10 -9.80 -10.70
CA LEU A 140 -8.16 -9.91 -9.70
C LEU A 140 -8.69 -11.35 -9.59
N GLU A 141 -8.73 -12.10 -10.70
CA GLU A 141 -9.14 -13.49 -10.65
C GLU A 141 -8.21 -14.33 -9.78
N GLY A 142 -6.93 -13.96 -9.68
CA GLY A 142 -5.98 -14.63 -8.78
C GLY A 142 -6.37 -14.51 -7.31
N LEU A 143 -6.96 -13.41 -6.90
CA LEU A 143 -7.46 -13.26 -5.53
C LEU A 143 -8.69 -14.14 -5.27
N LYS A 144 -9.51 -14.35 -6.27
CA LYS A 144 -10.73 -15.14 -6.14
C LYS A 144 -10.46 -16.65 -6.13
N ASP A 145 -9.29 -17.09 -6.57
CA ASP A 145 -8.92 -18.50 -6.60
C ASP A 145 -8.81 -19.11 -5.19
N PHE A 146 -8.67 -18.26 -4.16
CA PHE A 146 -8.48 -18.70 -2.78
C PHE A 146 -9.59 -18.12 -1.91
N SER A 147 -10.60 -18.92 -1.61
CA SER A 147 -11.72 -18.48 -0.77
C SER A 147 -11.53 -18.78 0.70
N VAL A 148 -10.59 -19.63 1.06
CA VAL A 148 -10.36 -20.09 2.44
C VAL A 148 -8.89 -20.07 2.77
N THR A 149 -8.57 -19.62 3.98
CA THR A 149 -7.22 -19.75 4.54
C THR A 149 -7.29 -20.40 5.91
N TYR A 150 -6.30 -21.23 6.21
CA TYR A 150 -6.23 -21.96 7.47
C TYR A 150 -5.26 -21.34 8.48
N GLN A 151 -4.56 -20.27 8.09
CA GLN A 151 -3.60 -19.59 8.95
C GLN A 151 -4.08 -18.17 9.27
N ALA A 152 -3.87 -17.75 10.53
CA ALA A 152 -4.14 -16.37 10.89
C ALA A 152 -3.17 -15.44 10.17
N ALA A 153 -3.68 -14.29 9.72
CA ALA A 153 -2.90 -13.25 9.06
C ALA A 153 -3.54 -11.91 9.42
N SER A 154 -2.94 -10.81 8.95
CA SER A 154 -3.45 -9.48 9.30
C SER A 154 -4.86 -9.22 8.80
N ASP A 155 -5.25 -9.80 7.66
CA ASP A 155 -6.60 -9.68 7.11
C ASP A 155 -7.61 -10.59 7.83
N GLU A 156 -7.14 -11.65 8.50
CA GLU A 156 -7.97 -12.57 9.26
C GLU A 156 -7.29 -12.88 10.59
N PRO A 157 -7.57 -12.11 11.64
CA PRO A 157 -6.85 -12.24 12.90
C PRO A 157 -7.12 -13.56 13.63
N LEU A 158 -8.24 -14.26 13.32
CA LEU A 158 -8.54 -15.55 13.92
C LEU A 158 -8.36 -16.67 12.90
N PRO A 159 -7.76 -17.82 13.31
CA PRO A 159 -7.73 -18.99 12.44
C PRO A 159 -9.14 -19.44 12.07
N LEU A 160 -9.26 -20.13 10.93
CA LEU A 160 -10.55 -20.57 10.42
C LEU A 160 -11.38 -21.32 11.44
N PHE A 161 -10.77 -22.22 12.20
CA PHE A 161 -11.48 -23.04 13.18
C PHE A 161 -12.07 -22.25 14.36
N ARG A 162 -11.64 -21.02 14.57
CA ARG A 162 -12.15 -20.12 15.63
C ARG A 162 -13.15 -19.09 15.13
N ARG A 163 -13.35 -19.00 13.83
CA ARG A 163 -14.24 -18.01 13.22
C ARG A 163 -15.62 -18.61 13.03
N ARG A 164 -16.46 -18.47 14.01
CA ARG A 164 -17.83 -18.93 13.94
C ARG A 164 -18.77 -17.94 14.60
#